data_634fb6abe03783da498e8fafd45c3cbd
#
_entry.id   634fb6abe03783da498e8fafd45c3cbd
#
_cell.length_a   1.000
_cell.length_b   1.000
_cell.length_c   1.000
_cell.angle_alpha   90.00
_cell.angle_beta   90.00
_cell.angle_gamma   90.00
#
_symmetry.space_group_name_H-M   'P 1'
#
loop_
_entity.id
_entity.type
_entity.pdbx_description
1 polymer ?
#
loop_
_entity_poly.entity_id
_entity_poly.type
_entity_poly.pdbx_seq_one_letter_code
_entity_poly.pdbx_strand_id
1 'polypeptide(L)'
;MLRIEHLSKTYGEKKAVDDLSLHIRPGEIYGFIGHNGAGKTTAIRAAVGALGFEEGEIRIGGMSVREEPVACKAITAYIPDNPELYDYLTGMQYINFIADVFGVAEAERQQRIARYAAAFEMEESLGGLIGSYSHGMKQKTALIAALVHAPKLLILDEPFVGLDPKASHTLKGMMRELCDAGAAIFFSTHVLEVAEKLCNKIAIIKNGRLVAAGETGTVKGDHSLEDVFMELIDA
;
A
#
# COMPACT_ATOMS: atom_id res chain seq x y z
N MET A 1 -3.41 -13.62 2.70
CA MET A 1 -3.78 -12.76 1.56
C MET A 1 -2.59 -12.51 0.65
N LEU A 2 -1.48 -11.97 1.14
CA LEU A 2 -0.20 -11.85 0.42
C LEU A 2 0.84 -12.77 1.05
N ARG A 3 1.53 -13.56 0.23
CA ARG A 3 2.64 -14.42 0.64
C ARG A 3 3.83 -14.17 -0.27
N ILE A 4 4.94 -13.80 0.32
CA ILE A 4 6.23 -13.60 -0.34
C ILE A 4 7.17 -14.64 0.26
N GLU A 5 7.85 -15.43 -0.58
CA GLU A 5 8.77 -16.49 -0.18
C GLU A 5 10.07 -16.33 -0.93
N HIS A 6 11.16 -16.14 -0.17
CA HIS A 6 12.54 -16.07 -0.66
C HIS A 6 12.75 -15.08 -1.80
N LEU A 7 12.04 -13.94 -1.77
CA LEU A 7 12.14 -12.91 -2.80
C LEU A 7 13.54 -12.31 -2.82
N SER A 8 14.20 -12.39 -3.98
CA SER A 8 15.45 -11.67 -4.25
C SER A 8 15.33 -10.84 -5.52
N LYS A 9 15.84 -9.60 -5.45
CA LYS A 9 15.90 -8.66 -6.57
C LYS A 9 17.23 -7.91 -6.59
N THR A 10 17.89 -7.96 -7.77
CA THR A 10 19.19 -7.36 -7.99
C THR A 10 19.12 -6.29 -9.09
N TYR A 11 19.84 -5.19 -8.92
CA TYR A 11 20.08 -4.15 -9.91
C TYR A 11 21.60 -4.02 -10.13
N GLY A 12 22.09 -4.51 -11.28
CA GLY A 12 23.53 -4.63 -11.51
C GLY A 12 24.17 -5.52 -10.45
N GLU A 13 25.11 -4.97 -9.67
CA GLU A 13 25.77 -5.67 -8.56
C GLU A 13 25.04 -5.52 -7.22
N LYS A 14 24.05 -4.62 -7.12
CA LYS A 14 23.36 -4.32 -5.86
C LYS A 14 22.14 -5.21 -5.68
N LYS A 15 22.14 -6.06 -4.67
CA LYS A 15 20.95 -6.76 -4.19
C LYS A 15 20.06 -5.78 -3.43
N ALA A 16 18.95 -5.38 -4.05
CA ALA A 16 17.99 -4.43 -3.46
C ALA A 16 17.02 -5.11 -2.51
N VAL A 17 16.72 -6.39 -2.77
CA VAL A 17 15.97 -7.28 -1.86
C VAL A 17 16.70 -8.61 -1.86
N ASP A 18 16.92 -9.18 -0.69
CA ASP A 18 17.73 -10.38 -0.48
C ASP A 18 17.03 -11.34 0.49
N ASP A 19 16.47 -12.41 -0.06
CA ASP A 19 15.80 -13.49 0.66
C ASP A 19 14.62 -13.03 1.56
N LEU A 20 13.79 -12.12 1.04
CA LEU A 20 12.64 -11.58 1.79
C LEU A 20 11.49 -12.58 1.81
N SER A 21 11.03 -12.93 3.02
CA SER A 21 9.83 -13.75 3.22
C SER A 21 8.85 -13.06 4.16
N LEU A 22 7.59 -12.88 3.71
CA LEU A 22 6.50 -12.22 4.45
C LEU A 22 5.18 -12.94 4.23
N HIS A 23 4.32 -12.94 5.25
CA HIS A 23 2.97 -13.46 5.13
C HIS A 23 1.95 -12.54 5.78
N ILE A 24 1.04 -11.99 4.98
CA ILE A 24 -0.03 -11.08 5.40
C ILE A 24 -1.37 -11.78 5.23
N ARG A 25 -2.13 -11.86 6.31
CA ARG A 25 -3.43 -12.53 6.34
C ARG A 25 -4.58 -11.55 6.10
N PRO A 26 -5.77 -12.02 5.70
CA PRO A 26 -6.99 -11.21 5.76
C PRO A 26 -7.19 -10.60 7.16
N GLY A 27 -7.66 -9.36 7.22
CA GLY A 27 -7.86 -8.62 8.47
C GLY A 27 -6.61 -8.02 9.09
N GLU A 28 -5.43 -8.15 8.46
CA GLU A 28 -4.19 -7.60 8.98
C GLU A 28 -3.84 -6.26 8.30
N ILE A 29 -3.45 -5.27 9.11
CA ILE A 29 -2.72 -4.09 8.69
C ILE A 29 -1.24 -4.36 8.97
N TYR A 30 -0.45 -4.51 7.92
CA TYR A 30 0.95 -4.89 7.99
C TYR A 30 1.85 -3.75 7.57
N GLY A 31 2.68 -3.26 8.49
CA GLY A 31 3.64 -2.19 8.25
C GLY A 31 5.00 -2.71 7.77
N PHE A 32 5.50 -2.20 6.66
CA PHE A 32 6.83 -2.50 6.13
C PHE A 32 7.76 -1.31 6.35
N ILE A 33 8.66 -1.43 7.32
CA ILE A 33 9.41 -0.34 7.91
C ILE A 33 10.88 -0.42 7.50
N GLY A 34 11.48 0.71 7.18
CA GLY A 34 12.90 0.79 6.85
C GLY A 34 13.26 2.20 6.38
N HIS A 35 14.54 2.52 6.42
CA HIS A 35 15.04 3.78 5.89
C HIS A 35 14.86 3.89 4.36
N ASN A 36 15.09 5.08 3.81
CA ASN A 36 15.06 5.26 2.36
C ASN A 36 16.19 4.45 1.70
N GLY A 37 15.82 3.72 0.63
CA GLY A 37 16.76 2.81 -0.05
C GLY A 37 16.93 1.44 0.62
N ALA A 38 16.20 1.11 1.69
CA ALA A 38 16.25 -0.21 2.34
C ALA A 38 15.69 -1.37 1.48
N GLY A 39 14.97 -1.07 0.37
CA GLY A 39 14.38 -2.08 -0.51
C GLY A 39 12.86 -2.14 -0.48
N LYS A 40 12.17 -1.29 0.31
CA LYS A 40 10.70 -1.29 0.48
C LYS A 40 9.95 -1.20 -0.85
N THR A 41 10.16 -0.14 -1.61
CA THR A 41 9.50 0.09 -2.92
C THR A 41 9.82 -1.03 -3.91
N THR A 42 11.04 -1.57 -3.91
CA THR A 42 11.42 -2.71 -4.76
C THR A 42 10.59 -3.95 -4.43
N ALA A 43 10.47 -4.30 -3.15
CA ALA A 43 9.67 -5.43 -2.69
C ALA A 43 8.17 -5.22 -2.99
N ILE A 44 7.64 -4.03 -2.76
CA ILE A 44 6.25 -3.67 -3.08
C ILE A 44 5.98 -3.80 -4.59
N ARG A 45 6.84 -3.23 -5.44
CA ARG A 45 6.68 -3.29 -6.91
C ARG A 45 6.77 -4.72 -7.43
N ALA A 46 7.60 -5.57 -6.83
CA ALA A 46 7.63 -6.99 -7.12
C ALA A 46 6.32 -7.68 -6.69
N ALA A 47 5.82 -7.36 -5.49
CA ALA A 47 4.59 -7.92 -4.94
C ALA A 47 3.35 -7.64 -5.80
N VAL A 48 3.27 -6.45 -6.42
CA VAL A 48 2.15 -6.09 -7.32
C VAL A 48 2.36 -6.52 -8.77
N GLY A 49 3.48 -7.20 -9.08
CA GLY A 49 3.82 -7.62 -10.43
C GLY A 49 4.15 -6.46 -11.38
N ALA A 50 4.58 -5.30 -10.84
CA ALA A 50 5.07 -4.15 -11.61
C ALA A 50 6.59 -4.21 -11.84
N LEU A 51 7.28 -5.15 -11.18
CA LEU A 51 8.72 -5.37 -11.29
C LEU A 51 9.00 -6.87 -11.32
N GLY A 52 9.77 -7.32 -12.30
CA GLY A 52 10.28 -8.70 -12.35
C GLY A 52 11.35 -8.93 -11.27
N PHE A 53 11.41 -10.14 -10.74
CA PHE A 53 12.40 -10.56 -9.73
C PHE A 53 13.06 -11.88 -10.14
N GLU A 54 14.26 -12.14 -9.64
CA GLU A 54 15.08 -13.27 -10.05
C GLU A 54 14.68 -14.56 -9.29
N GLU A 55 14.57 -14.48 -7.95
CA GLU A 55 14.33 -15.63 -7.08
C GLU A 55 13.08 -15.43 -6.22
N GLY A 56 12.52 -16.54 -5.78
CA GLY A 56 11.38 -16.57 -4.87
C GLY A 56 10.04 -16.70 -5.57
N GLU A 57 9.00 -16.69 -4.77
CA GLU A 57 7.61 -16.75 -5.21
C GLU A 57 6.75 -15.70 -4.47
N ILE A 58 5.78 -15.14 -5.19
CA ILE A 58 4.80 -14.21 -4.63
C ILE A 58 3.40 -14.69 -5.01
N ARG A 59 2.54 -14.84 -3.99
CA ARG A 59 1.14 -15.23 -4.16
C ARG A 59 0.20 -14.22 -3.53
N ILE A 60 -0.87 -13.87 -4.26
CA ILE A 60 -1.95 -13.01 -3.80
C ILE A 60 -3.26 -13.81 -3.87
N GLY A 61 -3.94 -13.97 -2.74
CA GLY A 61 -5.15 -14.79 -2.66
C GLY A 61 -4.92 -16.25 -3.05
N GLY A 62 -3.68 -16.75 -2.92
CA GLY A 62 -3.26 -18.10 -3.35
C GLY A 62 -2.78 -18.20 -4.80
N MET A 63 -3.03 -17.17 -5.64
CA MET A 63 -2.63 -17.12 -7.05
C MET A 63 -1.20 -16.59 -7.21
N SER A 64 -0.43 -17.16 -8.12
CA SER A 64 0.93 -16.72 -8.43
C SER A 64 0.92 -15.41 -9.23
N VAL A 65 1.69 -14.40 -8.79
CA VAL A 65 1.82 -13.13 -9.55
C VAL A 65 2.48 -13.31 -10.92
N ARG A 66 3.23 -14.40 -11.13
CA ARG A 66 3.87 -14.71 -12.42
C ARG A 66 2.91 -15.44 -13.37
N GLU A 67 2.16 -16.40 -12.83
CA GLU A 67 1.31 -17.29 -13.65
C GLU A 67 -0.09 -16.71 -13.88
N GLU A 68 -0.63 -16.01 -12.86
CA GLU A 68 -1.99 -15.45 -12.85
C GLU A 68 -2.01 -13.93 -12.56
N PRO A 69 -1.21 -13.11 -13.29
CA PRO A 69 -1.04 -11.69 -12.95
C PRO A 69 -2.33 -10.89 -13.04
N VAL A 70 -3.22 -11.20 -13.98
CA VAL A 70 -4.50 -10.49 -14.14
C VAL A 70 -5.43 -10.79 -12.97
N ALA A 71 -5.53 -12.06 -12.55
CA ALA A 71 -6.36 -12.47 -11.42
C ALA A 71 -5.84 -11.85 -10.09
N CYS A 72 -4.52 -11.81 -9.89
CA CYS A 72 -3.90 -11.12 -8.76
C CYS A 72 -4.25 -9.63 -8.75
N LYS A 73 -4.10 -8.93 -9.88
CA LYS A 73 -4.42 -7.50 -10.01
C LYS A 73 -5.90 -7.20 -9.80
N ALA A 74 -6.79 -8.09 -10.24
CA ALA A 74 -8.24 -7.89 -10.09
C ALA A 74 -8.71 -7.75 -8.62
N ILE A 75 -7.95 -8.29 -7.67
CA ILE A 75 -8.27 -8.23 -6.23
C ILE A 75 -7.33 -7.32 -5.44
N THR A 76 -6.40 -6.63 -6.12
CA THR A 76 -5.37 -5.80 -5.49
C THR A 76 -5.49 -4.35 -5.93
N ALA A 77 -5.39 -3.42 -5.00
CA ALA A 77 -5.12 -2.02 -5.30
C ALA A 77 -3.68 -1.67 -4.88
N TYR A 78 -3.00 -0.88 -5.71
CA TYR A 78 -1.67 -0.38 -5.42
C TYR A 78 -1.60 1.13 -5.62
N ILE A 79 -1.05 1.83 -4.63
CA ILE A 79 -0.78 3.26 -4.71
C ILE A 79 0.71 3.47 -4.41
N PRO A 80 1.49 3.98 -5.36
CA PRO A 80 2.89 4.37 -5.14
C PRO A 80 2.98 5.64 -4.28
N ASP A 81 4.17 5.96 -3.78
CA ASP A 81 4.49 7.15 -3.01
C ASP A 81 4.19 8.45 -3.77
N ASN A 82 4.36 8.43 -5.09
CA ASN A 82 3.99 9.52 -5.99
C ASN A 82 3.08 8.97 -7.10
N PRO A 83 1.75 9.07 -6.96
CA PRO A 83 0.84 8.56 -7.97
C PRO A 83 0.86 9.43 -9.23
N GLU A 84 1.27 8.81 -10.35
CA GLU A 84 1.19 9.40 -11.68
C GLU A 84 -0.23 9.19 -12.23
N LEU A 85 -1.05 10.24 -12.14
CA LEU A 85 -2.40 10.27 -12.68
C LEU A 85 -2.41 10.91 -14.07
N TYR A 86 -3.49 10.73 -14.82
CA TYR A 86 -3.63 11.34 -16.14
C TYR A 86 -4.05 12.81 -16.02
N ASP A 87 -3.11 13.71 -16.13
CA ASP A 87 -3.27 15.16 -15.92
C ASP A 87 -4.36 15.82 -16.81
N TYR A 88 -4.66 15.22 -17.97
CA TYR A 88 -5.69 15.68 -18.91
C TYR A 88 -7.10 15.19 -18.60
N LEU A 89 -7.27 14.33 -17.62
CA LEU A 89 -8.58 13.91 -17.13
C LEU A 89 -9.01 14.75 -15.93
N THR A 90 -10.32 14.83 -15.70
CA THR A 90 -10.83 15.26 -14.40
C THR A 90 -10.70 14.14 -13.37
N GLY A 91 -10.71 14.49 -12.08
CA GLY A 91 -10.69 13.48 -11.02
C GLY A 91 -11.81 12.45 -11.16
N MET A 92 -13.03 12.93 -11.47
CA MET A 92 -14.19 12.07 -11.70
C MET A 92 -14.01 11.14 -12.91
N GLN A 93 -13.46 11.66 -14.01
CA GLN A 93 -13.18 10.84 -15.19
C GLN A 93 -12.15 9.75 -14.90
N TYR A 94 -11.10 10.10 -14.17
CA TYR A 94 -10.08 9.12 -13.77
C TYR A 94 -10.65 8.02 -12.87
N ILE A 95 -11.41 8.37 -11.83
CA ILE A 95 -12.02 7.39 -10.93
C ILE A 95 -12.99 6.47 -11.69
N ASN A 96 -13.81 7.02 -12.59
CA ASN A 96 -14.71 6.24 -13.42
C ASN A 96 -13.94 5.30 -14.37
N PHE A 97 -12.85 5.79 -14.98
CA PHE A 97 -11.99 4.96 -15.82
C PHE A 97 -11.43 3.75 -15.03
N ILE A 98 -10.93 3.97 -13.83
CA ILE A 98 -10.46 2.86 -12.97
C ILE A 98 -11.61 1.90 -12.62
N ALA A 99 -12.78 2.44 -12.27
CA ALA A 99 -13.96 1.62 -11.98
C ALA A 99 -14.39 0.76 -13.20
N ASP A 100 -14.30 1.29 -14.42
CA ASP A 100 -14.55 0.54 -15.65
C ASP A 100 -13.55 -0.59 -15.86
N VAL A 101 -12.25 -0.32 -15.65
CA VAL A 101 -11.18 -1.34 -15.74
C VAL A 101 -11.43 -2.53 -14.80
N PHE A 102 -11.97 -2.25 -13.61
CA PHE A 102 -12.28 -3.28 -12.62
C PHE A 102 -13.74 -3.82 -12.71
N GLY A 103 -14.52 -3.37 -13.71
CA GLY A 103 -15.89 -3.85 -13.94
C GLY A 103 -16.87 -3.52 -12.81
N VAL A 104 -16.67 -2.39 -12.11
CA VAL A 104 -17.56 -1.97 -11.01
C VAL A 104 -18.91 -1.51 -11.56
N ALA A 105 -20.01 -2.13 -11.11
CA ALA A 105 -21.35 -1.77 -11.52
C ALA A 105 -21.68 -0.31 -11.18
N GLU A 106 -22.46 0.36 -12.04
CA GLU A 106 -22.70 1.80 -11.94
C GLU A 106 -23.29 2.23 -10.58
N ALA A 107 -24.28 1.50 -10.06
CA ALA A 107 -24.91 1.82 -8.78
C ALA A 107 -23.91 1.73 -7.60
N GLU A 108 -23.08 0.69 -7.57
CA GLU A 108 -22.03 0.53 -6.56
C GLU A 108 -20.93 1.59 -6.71
N ARG A 109 -20.57 1.90 -7.95
CA ARG A 109 -19.59 2.93 -8.30
C ARG A 109 -20.00 4.28 -7.74
N GLN A 110 -21.22 4.73 -8.05
CA GLN A 110 -21.75 6.02 -7.58
C GLN A 110 -21.76 6.11 -6.05
N GLN A 111 -22.24 5.06 -5.39
CA GLN A 111 -22.28 5.00 -3.93
C GLN A 111 -20.87 5.09 -3.31
N ARG A 112 -19.91 4.33 -3.85
CA ARG A 112 -18.53 4.30 -3.34
C ARG A 112 -17.80 5.61 -3.61
N ILE A 113 -17.95 6.19 -4.81
CA ILE A 113 -17.35 7.48 -5.14
C ILE A 113 -17.90 8.56 -4.20
N ALA A 114 -19.22 8.67 -4.03
CA ALA A 114 -19.81 9.66 -3.13
C ALA A 114 -19.28 9.52 -1.70
N ARG A 115 -19.24 8.28 -1.18
CA ARG A 115 -18.70 8.00 0.17
C ARG A 115 -17.26 8.45 0.33
N TYR A 116 -16.38 8.06 -0.60
CA TYR A 116 -14.95 8.33 -0.46
C TYR A 116 -14.60 9.78 -0.81
N ALA A 117 -15.31 10.39 -1.77
CA ALA A 117 -15.14 11.81 -2.07
C ALA A 117 -15.52 12.68 -0.88
N ALA A 118 -16.65 12.41 -0.22
CA ALA A 118 -17.05 13.12 1.00
C ALA A 118 -16.04 12.94 2.14
N ALA A 119 -15.57 11.71 2.34
CA ALA A 119 -14.62 11.42 3.42
C ALA A 119 -13.26 12.11 3.24
N PHE A 120 -12.80 12.30 1.99
CA PHE A 120 -11.55 13.02 1.67
C PHE A 120 -11.77 14.50 1.31
N GLU A 121 -13.01 15.02 1.40
CA GLU A 121 -13.37 16.40 1.05
C GLU A 121 -12.97 16.77 -0.39
N MET A 122 -13.26 15.86 -1.32
CA MET A 122 -12.93 16.02 -2.74
C MET A 122 -14.16 16.25 -3.64
N GLU A 123 -15.38 16.29 -3.08
CA GLU A 123 -16.65 16.32 -3.84
C GLU A 123 -16.68 17.46 -4.87
N GLU A 124 -16.35 18.67 -4.45
CA GLU A 124 -16.34 19.85 -5.34
C GLU A 124 -15.14 19.86 -6.30
N SER A 125 -14.06 19.17 -5.92
CA SER A 125 -12.79 19.20 -6.67
C SER A 125 -12.74 18.18 -7.80
N LEU A 126 -13.50 17.07 -7.72
CA LEU A 126 -13.43 15.97 -8.69
C LEU A 126 -13.82 16.38 -10.11
N GLY A 127 -14.53 17.49 -10.29
CA GLY A 127 -14.84 18.06 -11.61
C GLY A 127 -13.68 18.78 -12.29
N GLY A 128 -12.64 19.14 -11.54
CA GLY A 128 -11.44 19.82 -12.04
C GLY A 128 -10.44 18.88 -12.72
N LEU A 129 -9.58 19.44 -13.58
CA LEU A 129 -8.49 18.69 -14.23
C LEU A 129 -7.43 18.28 -13.20
N ILE A 130 -6.97 17.02 -13.26
CA ILE A 130 -5.93 16.48 -12.37
C ILE A 130 -4.61 17.25 -12.49
N GLY A 131 -4.30 17.78 -13.66
CA GLY A 131 -3.12 18.62 -13.87
C GLY A 131 -3.09 19.90 -13.01
N SER A 132 -4.26 20.37 -12.52
CA SER A 132 -4.36 21.52 -11.60
C SER A 132 -4.33 21.13 -10.13
N TYR A 133 -4.32 19.82 -9.81
CA TYR A 133 -4.38 19.35 -8.43
C TYR A 133 -3.04 19.53 -7.70
N SER A 134 -3.12 19.87 -6.41
CA SER A 134 -1.98 19.74 -5.52
C SER A 134 -1.56 18.28 -5.35
N HIS A 135 -0.35 18.04 -4.84
CA HIS A 135 0.10 16.68 -4.55
C HIS A 135 -0.88 15.93 -3.63
N GLY A 136 -1.35 16.55 -2.56
CA GLY A 136 -2.34 15.96 -1.66
C GLY A 136 -3.67 15.64 -2.34
N MET A 137 -4.16 16.48 -3.27
CA MET A 137 -5.37 16.19 -4.06
C MET A 137 -5.15 15.00 -5.01
N LYS A 138 -3.98 14.90 -5.66
CA LYS A 138 -3.62 13.73 -6.48
C LYS A 138 -3.60 12.47 -5.63
N GLN A 139 -3.01 12.52 -4.45
CA GLN A 139 -2.97 11.39 -3.51
C GLN A 139 -4.39 10.96 -3.06
N LYS A 140 -5.25 11.92 -2.67
CA LYS A 140 -6.65 11.66 -2.32
C LYS A 140 -7.41 11.04 -3.49
N THR A 141 -7.22 11.54 -4.72
CA THR A 141 -7.86 11.00 -5.92
C THR A 141 -7.41 9.57 -6.21
N ALA A 142 -6.12 9.27 -6.07
CA ALA A 142 -5.58 7.91 -6.20
C ALA A 142 -6.18 6.96 -5.16
N LEU A 143 -6.33 7.42 -3.91
CA LEU A 143 -6.97 6.64 -2.84
C LEU A 143 -8.42 6.33 -3.16
N ILE A 144 -9.22 7.32 -3.60
CA ILE A 144 -10.61 7.12 -4.00
C ILE A 144 -10.69 6.10 -5.13
N ALA A 145 -9.88 6.25 -6.19
CA ALA A 145 -9.84 5.35 -7.33
C ALA A 145 -9.45 3.91 -6.92
N ALA A 146 -8.49 3.76 -6.01
CA ALA A 146 -8.07 2.47 -5.50
C ALA A 146 -9.15 1.77 -4.65
N LEU A 147 -9.96 2.54 -3.92
CA LEU A 147 -10.99 2.01 -3.03
C LEU A 147 -12.30 1.68 -3.75
N VAL A 148 -12.54 2.29 -4.93
CA VAL A 148 -13.82 2.16 -5.64
C VAL A 148 -14.14 0.73 -6.06
N HIS A 149 -13.14 -0.11 -6.34
CA HIS A 149 -13.35 -1.52 -6.71
C HIS A 149 -13.32 -2.51 -5.52
N ALA A 150 -13.28 -1.99 -4.28
CA ALA A 150 -13.27 -2.80 -3.05
C ALA A 150 -12.21 -3.91 -3.05
N PRO A 151 -10.91 -3.56 -3.08
CA PRO A 151 -9.83 -4.52 -3.16
C PRO A 151 -9.80 -5.45 -1.94
N LYS A 152 -9.42 -6.72 -2.15
CA LYS A 152 -9.13 -7.65 -1.05
C LYS A 152 -7.75 -7.43 -0.46
N LEU A 153 -6.84 -6.84 -1.23
CA LEU A 153 -5.49 -6.47 -0.81
C LEU A 153 -5.22 -5.03 -1.23
N LEU A 154 -4.92 -4.17 -0.26
CA LEU A 154 -4.52 -2.79 -0.50
C LEU A 154 -3.02 -2.65 -0.19
N ILE A 155 -2.24 -2.30 -1.20
CA ILE A 155 -0.80 -2.08 -1.08
C ILE A 155 -0.50 -0.59 -1.28
N LEU A 156 0.20 0.01 -0.32
CA LEU A 156 0.46 1.45 -0.29
C LEU A 156 1.96 1.70 -0.04
N ASP A 157 2.57 2.53 -0.87
CA ASP A 157 3.96 2.96 -0.67
C ASP A 157 3.95 4.38 -0.08
N GLU A 158 4.40 4.55 1.17
CA GLU A 158 4.46 5.81 1.93
C GLU A 158 3.13 6.63 1.91
N PRO A 159 1.96 6.04 2.22
CA PRO A 159 0.65 6.63 1.90
C PRO A 159 0.30 7.90 2.67
N PHE A 160 1.02 8.22 3.72
CA PHE A 160 0.75 9.39 4.57
C PHE A 160 1.55 10.63 4.15
N VAL A 161 2.52 10.46 3.26
CA VAL A 161 3.31 11.58 2.71
C VAL A 161 2.42 12.44 1.83
N GLY A 162 2.43 13.76 2.07
CA GLY A 162 1.63 14.72 1.30
C GLY A 162 0.16 14.85 1.71
N LEU A 163 -0.34 14.02 2.62
CA LEU A 163 -1.68 14.17 3.19
C LEU A 163 -1.68 15.13 4.38
N ASP A 164 -2.71 15.96 4.43
CA ASP A 164 -3.01 16.75 5.62
C ASP A 164 -3.43 15.87 6.82
N PRO A 165 -3.40 16.38 8.07
CA PRO A 165 -3.72 15.59 9.25
C PRO A 165 -5.13 14.97 9.22
N LYS A 166 -6.12 15.66 8.63
CA LYS A 166 -7.49 15.18 8.52
C LYS A 166 -7.61 14.03 7.54
N ALA A 167 -7.02 14.15 6.34
CA ALA A 167 -6.97 13.09 5.35
C ALA A 167 -6.20 11.86 5.88
N SER A 168 -5.08 12.07 6.59
CA SER A 168 -4.33 11.00 7.25
C SER A 168 -5.18 10.26 8.28
N HIS A 169 -5.97 10.98 9.09
CA HIS A 169 -6.89 10.38 10.05
C HIS A 169 -7.98 9.56 9.35
N THR A 170 -8.57 10.13 8.30
CA THR A 170 -9.59 9.46 7.46
C THR A 170 -9.04 8.17 6.84
N LEU A 171 -7.84 8.21 6.25
CA LEU A 171 -7.20 7.03 5.67
C LEU A 171 -6.99 5.92 6.72
N LYS A 172 -6.49 6.26 7.91
CA LYS A 172 -6.32 5.29 9.02
C LYS A 172 -7.64 4.64 9.43
N GLY A 173 -8.73 5.41 9.48
CA GLY A 173 -10.07 4.89 9.74
C GLY A 173 -10.53 3.90 8.66
N MET A 174 -10.38 4.27 7.39
CA MET A 174 -10.73 3.41 6.25
C MET A 174 -9.90 2.13 6.22
N MET A 175 -8.61 2.20 6.54
CA MET A 175 -7.76 1.01 6.62
C MET A 175 -8.28 0.02 7.66
N ARG A 176 -8.72 0.49 8.84
CA ARG A 176 -9.32 -0.37 9.86
C ARG A 176 -10.63 -0.98 9.38
N GLU A 177 -11.54 -0.17 8.84
CA GLU A 177 -12.82 -0.65 8.31
C GLU A 177 -12.64 -1.72 7.21
N LEU A 178 -11.68 -1.53 6.29
CA LEU A 178 -11.38 -2.52 5.26
C LEU A 178 -10.87 -3.83 5.85
N CYS A 179 -10.00 -3.77 6.84
CA CYS A 179 -9.49 -4.96 7.52
C CYS A 179 -10.58 -5.67 8.32
N ASP A 180 -11.45 -4.93 9.02
CA ASP A 180 -12.62 -5.48 9.72
C ASP A 180 -13.59 -6.18 8.76
N ALA A 181 -13.67 -5.70 7.51
CA ALA A 181 -14.42 -6.33 6.43
C ALA A 181 -13.66 -7.50 5.75
N GLY A 182 -12.48 -7.88 6.24
CA GLY A 182 -11.69 -9.02 5.77
C GLY A 182 -10.68 -8.74 4.66
N ALA A 183 -10.47 -7.48 4.28
CA ALA A 183 -9.35 -7.12 3.41
C ALA A 183 -8.02 -7.22 4.17
N ALA A 184 -6.91 -7.19 3.45
CA ALA A 184 -5.56 -7.07 4.01
C ALA A 184 -4.91 -5.79 3.52
N ILE A 185 -4.10 -5.17 4.36
CA ILE A 185 -3.36 -3.96 4.01
C ILE A 185 -1.87 -4.18 4.25
N PHE A 186 -1.09 -3.86 3.23
CA PHE A 186 0.37 -3.84 3.29
C PHE A 186 0.87 -2.47 2.89
N PHE A 187 1.55 -1.77 3.79
CA PHE A 187 2.06 -0.46 3.45
C PHE A 187 3.48 -0.23 3.96
N SER A 188 4.26 0.49 3.16
CA SER A 188 5.56 0.97 3.59
C SER A 188 5.44 2.27 4.37
N THR A 189 6.33 2.46 5.33
CA THR A 189 6.50 3.75 5.99
C THR A 189 7.87 3.86 6.65
N HIS A 190 8.35 5.10 6.76
CA HIS A 190 9.46 5.47 7.63
C HIS A 190 8.98 6.19 8.90
N VAL A 191 7.66 6.43 9.05
CA VAL A 191 7.04 7.07 10.22
C VAL A 191 6.67 6.01 11.24
N LEU A 192 7.55 5.75 12.19
CA LEU A 192 7.45 4.66 13.15
C LEU A 192 6.22 4.77 14.05
N GLU A 193 5.87 6.00 14.48
CA GLU A 193 4.68 6.26 15.30
C GLU A 193 3.37 5.82 14.59
N VAL A 194 3.31 6.01 13.27
CA VAL A 194 2.14 5.55 12.49
C VAL A 194 2.07 4.03 12.47
N ALA A 195 3.20 3.36 12.22
CA ALA A 195 3.25 1.90 12.22
C ALA A 195 2.89 1.33 13.61
N GLU A 196 3.45 1.89 14.68
CA GLU A 196 3.19 1.44 16.05
C GLU A 196 1.70 1.51 16.44
N LYS A 197 1.00 2.60 16.04
CA LYS A 197 -0.40 2.83 16.42
C LYS A 197 -1.42 2.16 15.50
N LEU A 198 -1.03 1.84 14.26
CA LEU A 198 -1.96 1.37 13.23
C LEU A 198 -1.82 -0.11 12.91
N CYS A 199 -0.59 -0.65 12.93
CA CYS A 199 -0.31 -2.00 12.44
C CYS A 199 -0.56 -3.08 13.48
N ASN A 200 -1.19 -4.18 13.04
CA ASN A 200 -1.22 -5.44 13.81
C ASN A 200 0.16 -6.07 13.82
N LYS A 201 0.80 -6.08 12.63
CA LYS A 201 2.11 -6.66 12.40
C LYS A 201 3.02 -5.69 11.67
N ILE A 202 4.30 -5.87 11.88
CA ILE A 202 5.35 -5.10 11.21
C ILE A 202 6.46 -6.02 10.72
N ALA A 203 7.17 -5.53 9.71
CA ALA A 203 8.46 -6.06 9.29
C ALA A 203 9.43 -4.90 9.13
N ILE A 204 10.63 -5.05 9.67
CA ILE A 204 11.73 -4.08 9.56
C ILE A 204 12.75 -4.62 8.56
N ILE A 205 13.03 -3.82 7.53
CA ILE A 205 14.00 -4.14 6.48
C ILE A 205 15.21 -3.21 6.55
N LYS A 206 16.41 -3.78 6.46
CA LYS A 206 17.70 -3.09 6.38
C LYS A 206 18.52 -3.69 5.24
N ASN A 207 18.99 -2.86 4.32
CA ASN A 207 19.83 -3.28 3.18
C ASN A 207 19.28 -4.48 2.38
N GLY A 208 17.97 -4.49 2.12
CA GLY A 208 17.29 -5.55 1.38
C GLY A 208 16.92 -6.78 2.19
N ARG A 209 17.32 -6.90 3.44
CA ARG A 209 17.07 -8.05 4.31
C ARG A 209 16.11 -7.73 5.44
N LEU A 210 15.30 -8.71 5.79
CA LEU A 210 14.42 -8.64 6.94
C LEU A 210 15.25 -8.77 8.23
N VAL A 211 15.16 -7.78 9.12
CA VAL A 211 15.87 -7.81 10.42
C VAL A 211 14.95 -8.12 11.60
N ALA A 212 13.66 -7.79 11.49
CA ALA A 212 12.64 -8.19 12.46
C ALA A 212 11.28 -8.29 11.78
N ALA A 213 10.41 -9.21 12.22
CA ALA A 213 9.03 -9.29 11.78
C ALA A 213 8.17 -10.00 12.83
N GLY A 214 6.92 -9.56 12.97
CA GLY A 214 5.98 -10.17 13.91
C GLY A 214 4.83 -9.24 14.30
N GLU A 215 4.09 -9.66 15.32
CA GLU A 215 3.09 -8.79 15.97
C GLU A 215 3.78 -7.54 16.50
N THR A 216 3.18 -6.37 16.26
CA THR A 216 3.79 -5.07 16.63
C THR A 216 4.18 -5.01 18.11
N GLY A 217 3.28 -5.49 18.99
CA GLY A 217 3.55 -5.55 20.43
C GLY A 217 4.70 -6.48 20.81
N THR A 218 4.88 -7.59 20.08
CA THR A 218 5.97 -8.54 20.33
C THR A 218 7.32 -7.98 19.86
N VAL A 219 7.34 -7.34 18.68
CA VAL A 219 8.56 -6.78 18.11
C VAL A 219 9.08 -5.61 18.95
N LYS A 220 8.19 -4.73 19.41
CA LYS A 220 8.61 -3.59 20.25
C LYS A 220 8.89 -3.94 21.72
N GLY A 221 8.27 -4.99 22.24
CA GLY A 221 8.36 -5.34 23.66
C GLY A 221 7.92 -4.17 24.57
N ASP A 222 8.73 -3.88 25.57
CA ASP A 222 8.49 -2.78 26.53
C ASP A 222 9.05 -1.42 26.07
N HIS A 223 9.67 -1.37 24.88
CA HIS A 223 10.26 -0.18 24.29
C HIS A 223 9.30 0.50 23.28
N SER A 224 9.66 1.70 22.81
CA SER A 224 9.01 2.27 21.63
C SER A 224 9.50 1.57 20.37
N LEU A 225 8.67 1.59 19.31
CA LEU A 225 9.11 1.05 18.01
C LEU A 225 10.32 1.83 17.46
N GLU A 226 10.48 3.10 17.85
CA GLU A 226 11.60 3.95 17.47
C GLU A 226 12.92 3.46 18.11
N ASP A 227 12.91 3.15 19.41
CA ASP A 227 14.09 2.62 20.11
C ASP A 227 14.54 1.31 19.48
N VAL A 228 13.61 0.37 19.26
CA VAL A 228 13.91 -0.92 18.63
C VAL A 228 14.44 -0.75 17.19
N PHE A 229 13.86 0.17 16.44
CA PHE A 229 14.30 0.46 15.08
C PHE A 229 15.74 1.00 15.08
N MET A 230 16.06 1.95 15.96
CA MET A 230 17.42 2.51 16.07
C MET A 230 18.45 1.43 16.44
N GLU A 231 18.15 0.58 17.41
CA GLU A 231 19.03 -0.54 17.78
C GLU A 231 19.30 -1.49 16.59
N LEU A 232 18.26 -1.84 15.83
CA LEU A 232 18.40 -2.76 14.69
C LEU A 232 19.11 -2.13 13.47
N ILE A 233 19.02 -0.80 13.32
CA ILE A 233 19.68 -0.11 12.21
C ILE A 233 21.15 0.21 12.53
N ASP A 234 21.50 0.46 13.79
CA ASP A 234 22.87 0.76 14.19
C ASP A 234 23.71 -0.52 14.42
N ALA A 235 23.09 -1.68 14.62
CA ALA A 235 23.74 -2.99 14.70
C ALA A 235 24.14 -3.51 13.31
#